data_a8611c804940e116ee7eedcf9d310216
#
_entry.id   a8611c804940e116ee7eedcf9d310216
#
_cell.length_a   1.000
_cell.length_b   1.000
_cell.length_c   1.000
_cell.angle_alpha   90.00
_cell.angle_beta   90.00
_cell.angle_gamma   90.00
#
_symmetry.space_group_name_H-M   'P 1'
#
loop_
_entity.id
_entity.type
_entity.pdbx_description
1 polymer ?
#
loop_
_entity_poly.entity_id
_entity_poly.type
_entity_poly.pdbx_seq_one_letter_code
_entity_poly.pdbx_strand_id
1 'polypeptide(L)'
;MSEERKTKTDAAAPASAALQRIDRKDAFLQALHTFLTAHQGTEWAVAAVDIQHFKLYNELYGTEKGDALLETVANCLLGYSKQTGYPAGYFGNDDFFLCLPDEKAEQTAVLATLQACMAAGRQDVTFFVVMGVCPVQANPGADAATLCNYAQIAGVTTGSGYLHRFEPTMLNELKEQQQLLGELE
;
A
#
# COMPACT_ATOMS: atom_id res chain seq x y z
N MET A 1 18.15 -29.11 50.34
CA MET A 1 17.05 -29.20 49.35
C MET A 1 16.60 -27.81 49.02
N SER A 2 17.14 -27.21 47.97
CA SER A 2 16.88 -25.87 47.58
C SER A 2 16.04 -25.90 46.30
N GLU A 3 14.80 -25.48 46.37
CA GLU A 3 13.90 -25.34 45.26
C GLU A 3 14.33 -24.12 44.42
N GLU A 4 14.84 -24.40 43.23
CA GLU A 4 15.00 -23.37 42.20
C GLU A 4 13.64 -22.94 41.66
N ARG A 5 13.18 -21.78 42.09
CA ARG A 5 12.09 -21.06 41.44
C ARG A 5 12.60 -20.61 40.07
N LYS A 6 12.19 -21.30 39.02
CA LYS A 6 12.22 -20.78 37.64
C LYS A 6 11.32 -19.58 37.56
N THR A 7 11.90 -18.40 37.58
CA THR A 7 11.24 -17.18 37.18
C THR A 7 10.91 -17.26 35.69
N LYS A 8 9.63 -17.47 35.39
CA LYS A 8 9.05 -17.31 34.07
C LYS A 8 9.21 -15.85 33.70
N THR A 9 10.13 -15.54 32.83
CA THR A 9 10.26 -14.21 32.24
C THR A 9 8.98 -13.96 31.45
N ASP A 10 8.13 -13.07 31.95
CA ASP A 10 7.02 -12.51 31.17
C ASP A 10 7.63 -11.83 29.96
N ALA A 11 7.57 -12.51 28.83
CA ALA A 11 7.81 -11.87 27.55
C ALA A 11 6.75 -10.79 27.39
N ALA A 12 7.16 -9.52 27.45
CA ALA A 12 6.31 -8.40 27.16
C ALA A 12 5.56 -8.69 25.85
N ALA A 13 4.23 -8.56 25.86
CA ALA A 13 3.42 -8.70 24.67
C ALA A 13 4.04 -7.82 23.57
N PRO A 14 4.22 -8.33 22.33
CA PRO A 14 4.81 -7.53 21.27
C PRO A 14 4.01 -6.24 21.13
N ALA A 15 4.71 -5.11 21.08
CA ALA A 15 4.10 -3.82 20.76
C ALA A 15 3.18 -4.03 19.58
N SER A 16 1.92 -3.58 19.66
CA SER A 16 0.88 -3.91 18.68
C SER A 16 1.43 -3.78 17.26
N ALA A 17 1.33 -4.86 16.51
CA ALA A 17 1.87 -4.98 15.17
C ALA A 17 1.42 -3.80 14.28
N ALA A 18 2.25 -3.36 13.34
CA ALA A 18 1.98 -2.21 12.49
C ALA A 18 0.67 -2.38 11.71
N LEU A 19 0.36 -3.60 11.27
CA LEU A 19 -0.91 -3.94 10.62
C LEU A 19 -2.15 -3.69 11.50
N GLN A 20 -2.00 -3.68 12.82
CA GLN A 20 -3.08 -3.35 13.76
C GLN A 20 -3.20 -1.85 14.02
N ARG A 21 -2.12 -1.09 13.82
CA ARG A 21 -2.05 0.35 14.08
C ARG A 21 -2.33 1.21 12.85
N ILE A 22 -2.08 0.68 11.65
CA ILE A 22 -2.38 1.40 10.40
C ILE A 22 -3.90 1.49 10.20
N ASP A 23 -4.36 2.61 9.68
CA ASP A 23 -5.78 2.83 9.44
C ASP A 23 -6.39 1.77 8.52
N ARG A 24 -7.53 1.23 8.90
CA ARG A 24 -8.34 0.39 8.04
C ARG A 24 -9.13 1.25 7.06
N LYS A 25 -9.80 0.60 6.10
CA LYS A 25 -10.46 1.24 4.97
C LYS A 25 -11.30 2.46 5.36
N ASP A 26 -12.27 2.32 6.25
CA ASP A 26 -13.18 3.42 6.59
C ASP A 26 -12.45 4.57 7.29
N ALA A 27 -11.55 4.25 8.23
CA ALA A 27 -10.73 5.24 8.92
C ALA A 27 -9.80 5.98 7.95
N PHE A 28 -9.15 5.25 7.04
CA PHE A 28 -8.29 5.85 6.02
C PHE A 28 -9.07 6.76 5.06
N LEU A 29 -10.22 6.31 4.55
CA LEU A 29 -11.03 7.11 3.64
C LEU A 29 -11.51 8.41 4.30
N GLN A 30 -11.87 8.35 5.57
CA GLN A 30 -12.24 9.54 6.34
C GLN A 30 -11.03 10.46 6.58
N ALA A 31 -9.89 9.89 6.97
CA ALA A 31 -8.65 10.65 7.17
C ALA A 31 -8.18 11.32 5.87
N LEU A 32 -8.26 10.61 4.75
CA LEU A 32 -7.93 11.13 3.42
C LEU A 32 -8.83 12.29 3.03
N HIS A 33 -10.15 12.15 3.18
CA HIS A 33 -11.11 13.22 2.91
C HIS A 33 -10.81 14.47 3.75
N THR A 34 -10.62 14.30 5.06
CA THR A 34 -10.31 15.40 5.99
C THR A 34 -8.99 16.07 5.62
N PHE A 35 -7.97 15.27 5.32
CA PHE A 35 -6.65 15.78 4.93
C PHE A 35 -6.71 16.61 3.65
N LEU A 36 -7.32 16.09 2.59
CA LEU A 36 -7.44 16.77 1.30
C LEU A 36 -8.26 18.05 1.40
N THR A 37 -9.31 18.07 2.22
CA THR A 37 -10.12 19.26 2.48
C THR A 37 -9.32 20.36 3.19
N ALA A 38 -8.43 19.98 4.10
CA ALA A 38 -7.59 20.91 4.86
C ALA A 38 -6.37 21.43 4.07
N HIS A 39 -5.94 20.74 3.01
CA HIS A 39 -4.70 21.02 2.28
C HIS A 39 -4.92 21.30 0.78
N GLN A 40 -5.91 22.12 0.46
CA GLN A 40 -6.29 22.41 -0.94
C GLN A 40 -5.26 23.20 -1.76
N GLY A 41 -4.26 23.80 -1.14
CA GLY A 41 -3.25 24.61 -1.82
C GLY A 41 -2.06 23.83 -2.42
N THR A 42 -2.02 22.51 -2.21
CA THR A 42 -0.95 21.62 -2.69
C THR A 42 -1.53 20.60 -3.65
N GLU A 43 -0.76 20.21 -4.65
CA GLU A 43 -1.13 19.10 -5.53
C GLU A 43 -0.83 17.76 -4.82
N TRP A 44 -1.87 16.96 -4.64
CA TRP A 44 -1.82 15.68 -3.96
C TRP A 44 -2.11 14.53 -4.90
N ALA A 45 -1.60 13.36 -4.53
CA ALA A 45 -1.92 12.10 -5.17
C ALA A 45 -2.30 11.04 -4.13
N VAL A 46 -3.10 10.09 -4.54
CA VAL A 46 -3.35 8.86 -3.80
C VAL A 46 -2.59 7.74 -4.49
N ALA A 47 -1.80 7.01 -3.74
CA ALA A 47 -1.05 5.87 -4.22
C ALA A 47 -1.63 4.55 -3.69
N ALA A 48 -1.71 3.56 -4.56
CA ALA A 48 -1.94 2.16 -4.22
C ALA A 48 -0.62 1.39 -4.34
N VAL A 49 -0.25 0.68 -3.31
CA VAL A 49 0.97 -0.13 -3.26
C VAL A 49 0.60 -1.59 -3.48
N ASP A 50 1.17 -2.20 -4.49
CA ASP A 50 0.98 -3.60 -4.84
C ASP A 50 2.30 -4.38 -4.71
N ILE A 51 2.25 -5.52 -4.01
CA ILE A 51 3.38 -6.44 -3.92
C ILE A 51 3.19 -7.49 -5.00
N GLN A 52 4.01 -7.42 -6.05
CA GLN A 52 3.89 -8.36 -7.15
C GLN A 52 4.12 -9.80 -6.70
N HIS A 53 3.24 -10.69 -7.18
CA HIS A 53 3.29 -12.13 -6.89
C HIS A 53 3.17 -12.48 -5.40
N PHE A 54 2.52 -11.64 -4.59
CA PHE A 54 2.36 -11.89 -3.16
C PHE A 54 1.68 -13.24 -2.86
N LYS A 55 0.65 -13.59 -3.62
CA LYS A 55 -0.01 -14.89 -3.48
C LYS A 55 0.96 -16.06 -3.71
N LEU A 56 1.78 -15.98 -4.77
CA LEU A 56 2.79 -17.00 -5.06
C LEU A 56 3.84 -17.07 -3.94
N TYR A 57 4.24 -15.93 -3.39
CA TYR A 57 5.14 -15.90 -2.25
C TYR A 57 4.56 -16.65 -1.05
N ASN A 58 3.28 -16.45 -0.72
CA ASN A 58 2.59 -17.18 0.33
C ASN A 58 2.54 -18.69 0.08
N GLU A 59 2.30 -19.10 -1.16
CA GLU A 59 2.26 -20.52 -1.55
C GLU A 59 3.64 -21.19 -1.42
N LEU A 60 4.71 -20.48 -1.76
CA LEU A 60 6.07 -20.99 -1.71
C LEU A 60 6.69 -20.97 -0.31
N TYR A 61 6.43 -19.95 0.48
CA TYR A 61 7.12 -19.69 1.74
C TYR A 61 6.22 -19.73 2.97
N GLY A 62 4.92 -19.89 2.80
CA GLY A 62 3.91 -19.92 3.84
C GLY A 62 3.36 -18.56 4.23
N THR A 63 2.14 -18.58 4.77
CA THR A 63 1.39 -17.36 5.15
C THR A 63 2.07 -16.58 6.27
N GLU A 64 2.78 -17.24 7.18
CA GLU A 64 3.52 -16.58 8.26
C GLU A 64 4.60 -15.62 7.72
N LYS A 65 5.33 -16.04 6.68
CA LYS A 65 6.32 -15.17 6.01
C LYS A 65 5.65 -14.07 5.20
N GLY A 66 4.50 -14.34 4.60
CA GLY A 66 3.67 -13.34 3.93
C GLY A 66 3.18 -12.28 4.91
N ASP A 67 2.69 -12.68 6.07
CA ASP A 67 2.25 -11.76 7.12
C ASP A 67 3.39 -10.89 7.63
N ALA A 68 4.59 -11.46 7.78
CA ALA A 68 5.79 -10.71 8.14
C ALA A 68 6.19 -9.67 7.06
N LEU A 69 5.96 -9.98 5.79
CA LEU A 69 6.17 -9.05 4.68
C LEU A 69 5.15 -7.90 4.72
N LEU A 70 3.87 -8.19 4.93
CA LEU A 70 2.83 -7.17 5.10
C LEU A 70 3.11 -6.27 6.30
N GLU A 71 3.57 -6.82 7.40
CA GLU A 71 3.98 -6.07 8.59
C GLU A 71 5.14 -5.12 8.28
N THR A 72 6.09 -5.53 7.45
CA THR A 72 7.20 -4.69 6.98
C THR A 72 6.69 -3.50 6.18
N VAL A 73 5.77 -3.72 5.25
CA VAL A 73 5.15 -2.63 4.45
C VAL A 73 4.37 -1.67 5.34
N ALA A 74 3.56 -2.20 6.26
CA ALA A 74 2.79 -1.40 7.21
C ALA A 74 3.70 -0.52 8.08
N ASN A 75 4.81 -1.07 8.61
CA ASN A 75 5.79 -0.29 9.37
C ASN A 75 6.42 0.83 8.54
N CYS A 76 6.77 0.56 7.30
CA CYS A 76 7.34 1.55 6.39
C CYS A 76 6.36 2.71 6.14
N LEU A 77 5.11 2.40 5.83
CA LEU A 77 4.06 3.40 5.58
C LEU A 77 3.69 4.19 6.83
N LEU A 78 3.61 3.54 8.00
CA LEU A 78 3.39 4.23 9.28
C LEU A 78 4.55 5.17 9.62
N GLY A 79 5.78 4.76 9.36
CA GLY A 79 6.97 5.60 9.53
C GLY A 79 6.88 6.86 8.67
N TYR A 80 6.55 6.71 7.40
CA TYR A 80 6.35 7.82 6.48
C TYR A 80 5.20 8.73 6.93
N SER A 81 4.04 8.15 7.26
CA SER A 81 2.88 8.89 7.76
C SER A 81 3.19 9.68 9.04
N LYS A 82 3.95 9.10 9.95
CA LYS A 82 4.36 9.77 11.19
C LYS A 82 5.29 10.96 10.94
N GLN A 83 6.20 10.84 9.97
CA GLN A 83 7.14 11.91 9.63
C GLN A 83 6.50 13.06 8.87
N THR A 84 5.53 12.77 8.00
CA THR A 84 4.93 13.73 7.09
C THR A 84 3.56 14.24 7.52
N GLY A 85 2.84 13.47 8.31
CA GLY A 85 1.43 13.70 8.61
C GLY A 85 0.48 13.26 7.50
N TYR A 86 0.96 12.61 6.45
CA TYR A 86 0.15 12.15 5.32
C TYR A 86 -0.57 10.84 5.66
N PRO A 87 -1.86 10.69 5.30
CA PRO A 87 -2.61 9.47 5.59
C PRO A 87 -2.03 8.23 4.92
N ALA A 88 -2.01 7.12 5.63
CA ALA A 88 -1.68 5.80 5.14
C ALA A 88 -2.69 4.77 5.63
N GLY A 89 -3.05 3.78 4.81
CA GLY A 89 -4.08 2.80 5.11
C GLY A 89 -3.78 1.40 4.59
N TYR A 90 -4.44 0.43 5.20
CA TYR A 90 -4.38 -0.98 4.84
C TYR A 90 -5.80 -1.56 4.74
N PHE A 91 -6.17 -2.08 3.58
CA PHE A 91 -7.54 -2.54 3.30
C PHE A 91 -7.72 -4.06 3.42
N GLY A 92 -6.67 -4.76 3.82
CA GLY A 92 -6.64 -6.22 3.85
C GLY A 92 -5.83 -6.81 2.70
N ASN A 93 -5.57 -8.11 2.74
CA ASN A 93 -4.70 -8.83 1.80
C ASN A 93 -3.33 -8.13 1.66
N ASP A 94 -2.98 -7.72 0.47
CA ASP A 94 -1.79 -6.90 0.16
C ASP A 94 -2.14 -5.50 -0.34
N ASP A 95 -3.33 -5.00 -0.01
CA ASP A 95 -3.84 -3.71 -0.44
C ASP A 95 -3.46 -2.59 0.54
N PHE A 96 -2.47 -1.78 0.18
CA PHE A 96 -2.04 -0.61 0.92
C PHE A 96 -2.26 0.67 0.13
N PHE A 97 -2.57 1.76 0.86
CA PHE A 97 -2.80 3.08 0.29
C PHE A 97 -2.05 4.15 1.05
N LEU A 98 -1.77 5.24 0.35
CA LEU A 98 -0.97 6.35 0.85
C LEU A 98 -1.40 7.64 0.16
N CYS A 99 -1.49 8.73 0.92
CA CYS A 99 -1.55 10.07 0.35
C CYS A 99 -0.14 10.68 0.34
N LEU A 100 0.25 11.31 -0.75
CA LEU A 100 1.55 11.96 -0.89
C LEU A 100 1.46 13.10 -1.91
N PRO A 101 2.46 14.00 -1.95
CA PRO A 101 2.51 15.04 -2.97
C PRO A 101 2.50 14.45 -4.40
N ASP A 102 1.84 15.16 -5.32
CA ASP A 102 1.85 14.79 -6.74
C ASP A 102 3.16 15.19 -7.41
N GLU A 103 4.26 14.68 -6.86
CA GLU A 103 5.62 14.93 -7.31
C GLU A 103 6.33 13.60 -7.60
N LYS A 104 6.80 13.44 -8.83
CA LYS A 104 7.46 12.20 -9.26
C LYS A 104 8.69 11.84 -8.41
N ALA A 105 9.43 12.83 -7.96
CA ALA A 105 10.62 12.61 -7.12
C ALA A 105 10.25 12.01 -5.77
N GLU A 106 9.21 12.54 -5.10
CA GLU A 106 8.70 12.04 -3.83
C GLU A 106 8.13 10.62 -4.00
N GLN A 107 7.32 10.41 -5.01
CA GLN A 107 6.73 9.11 -5.33
C GLN A 107 7.80 8.04 -5.60
N THR A 108 8.84 8.39 -6.34
CA THR A 108 9.96 7.50 -6.62
C THR A 108 10.76 7.20 -5.35
N ALA A 109 10.96 8.17 -4.48
CA ALA A 109 11.67 7.99 -3.21
C ALA A 109 10.92 7.06 -2.27
N VAL A 110 9.59 7.22 -2.15
CA VAL A 110 8.73 6.33 -1.35
C VAL A 110 8.78 4.89 -1.90
N LEU A 111 8.65 4.72 -3.21
CA LEU A 111 8.73 3.42 -3.85
C LEU A 111 10.08 2.73 -3.60
N ALA A 112 11.17 3.45 -3.73
CA ALA A 112 12.52 2.94 -3.44
C ALA A 112 12.69 2.54 -1.97
N THR A 113 12.11 3.31 -1.05
CA THR A 113 12.13 3.00 0.39
C THR A 113 11.35 1.72 0.69
N LEU A 114 10.16 1.57 0.13
CA LEU A 114 9.36 0.35 0.27
C LEU A 114 10.10 -0.88 -0.27
N GLN A 115 10.69 -0.76 -1.44
CA GLN A 115 11.48 -1.82 -2.07
C GLN A 115 12.66 -2.24 -1.20
N ALA A 116 13.38 -1.28 -0.64
CA ALA A 116 14.52 -1.51 0.25
C ALA A 116 14.09 -2.17 1.58
N CYS A 117 12.99 -1.71 2.19
CA CYS A 117 12.44 -2.30 3.41
C CYS A 117 12.05 -3.77 3.21
N MET A 118 11.43 -4.08 2.08
CA MET A 118 11.02 -5.46 1.77
C MET A 118 12.21 -6.38 1.49
N ALA A 119 13.26 -5.88 0.84
CA ALA A 119 14.47 -6.64 0.56
C ALA A 119 15.33 -6.89 1.81
N ALA A 120 15.22 -6.06 2.84
CA ALA A 120 16.00 -6.16 4.05
C ALA A 120 15.75 -7.50 4.77
N GLY A 121 16.82 -8.28 4.99
CA GLY A 121 16.74 -9.59 5.65
C GLY A 121 16.15 -10.72 4.79
N ARG A 122 15.90 -10.48 3.49
CA ARG A 122 15.31 -11.44 2.54
C ARG A 122 16.17 -11.55 1.27
N GLN A 123 17.41 -11.97 1.45
CA GLN A 123 18.41 -11.95 0.36
C GLN A 123 18.12 -12.96 -0.76
N ASP A 124 17.37 -14.02 -0.46
CA ASP A 124 17.07 -15.10 -1.42
C ASP A 124 15.84 -14.84 -2.29
N VAL A 125 15.14 -13.73 -2.08
CA VAL A 125 13.91 -13.39 -2.79
C VAL A 125 13.97 -11.96 -3.29
N THR A 126 13.70 -11.78 -4.59
CA THR A 126 13.53 -10.46 -5.17
C THR A 126 12.06 -10.07 -5.13
N PHE A 127 11.76 -8.99 -4.42
CA PHE A 127 10.42 -8.42 -4.39
C PHE A 127 10.33 -7.26 -5.35
N PHE A 128 9.19 -7.16 -6.00
CA PHE A 128 8.85 -6.00 -6.81
C PHE A 128 7.59 -5.34 -6.25
N VAL A 129 7.70 -4.06 -5.96
CA VAL A 129 6.58 -3.22 -5.56
C VAL A 129 6.19 -2.38 -6.75
N VAL A 130 4.93 -2.39 -7.08
CA VAL A 130 4.34 -1.47 -8.06
C VAL A 130 3.49 -0.46 -7.31
N MET A 131 3.61 0.79 -7.67
CA MET A 131 2.79 1.86 -7.12
C MET A 131 1.98 2.50 -8.23
N GLY A 132 0.65 2.37 -8.12
CA GLY A 132 -0.30 3.11 -8.95
C GLY A 132 -0.63 4.44 -8.27
N VAL A 133 -0.60 5.52 -9.00
CA VAL A 133 -0.79 6.88 -8.48
C VAL A 133 -1.94 7.57 -9.19
N CYS A 134 -2.91 8.06 -8.42
CA CYS A 134 -4.01 8.89 -8.92
C CYS A 134 -3.83 10.34 -8.47
N PRO A 135 -3.59 11.29 -9.39
CA PRO A 135 -3.53 12.71 -9.06
C PRO A 135 -4.92 13.21 -8.68
N VAL A 136 -5.01 13.88 -7.52
CA VAL A 136 -6.29 14.35 -6.98
C VAL A 136 -6.86 15.50 -7.82
N GLN A 137 -6.04 16.48 -8.16
CA GLN A 137 -6.47 17.67 -8.89
C GLN A 137 -6.87 17.38 -10.34
N ALA A 138 -6.31 16.34 -10.94
CA ALA A 138 -6.70 15.90 -12.28
C ALA A 138 -8.02 15.11 -12.32
N ASN A 139 -8.55 14.74 -11.15
CA ASN A 139 -9.80 13.99 -11.00
C ASN A 139 -10.79 14.74 -10.09
N PRO A 140 -11.22 15.95 -10.47
CA PRO A 140 -12.13 16.75 -9.67
C PRO A 140 -13.48 16.02 -9.51
N GLY A 141 -14.04 16.08 -8.31
CA GLY A 141 -15.30 15.41 -7.99
C GLY A 141 -15.17 13.92 -7.62
N ALA A 142 -13.99 13.31 -7.76
CA ALA A 142 -13.75 11.97 -7.24
C ALA A 142 -13.66 12.00 -5.71
N ASP A 143 -14.41 11.13 -5.04
CA ASP A 143 -14.31 10.94 -3.60
C ASP A 143 -13.08 10.11 -3.22
N ALA A 144 -12.81 9.98 -1.93
CA ALA A 144 -11.65 9.24 -1.43
C ALA A 144 -11.64 7.78 -1.91
N ALA A 145 -12.78 7.11 -1.92
CA ALA A 145 -12.89 5.73 -2.38
C ALA A 145 -12.61 5.60 -3.87
N THR A 146 -13.09 6.52 -4.68
CA THR A 146 -12.86 6.56 -6.13
C THR A 146 -11.38 6.82 -6.44
N LEU A 147 -10.73 7.73 -5.71
CA LEU A 147 -9.30 8.00 -5.87
C LEU A 147 -8.45 6.75 -5.56
N CYS A 148 -8.79 6.02 -4.51
CA CYS A 148 -8.14 4.74 -4.20
C CYS A 148 -8.32 3.72 -5.32
N ASN A 149 -9.53 3.61 -5.86
CA ASN A 149 -9.84 2.71 -6.97
C ASN A 149 -9.03 3.04 -8.22
N TYR A 150 -8.93 4.32 -8.56
CA TYR A 150 -8.15 4.78 -9.71
C TYR A 150 -6.65 4.52 -9.54
N ALA A 151 -6.14 4.69 -8.32
CA ALA A 151 -4.76 4.33 -8.01
C ALA A 151 -4.49 2.82 -8.18
N GLN A 152 -5.41 1.96 -7.73
CA GLN A 152 -5.31 0.51 -7.96
C GLN A 152 -5.35 0.15 -9.45
N ILE A 153 -6.22 0.77 -10.21
CA ILE A 153 -6.31 0.57 -11.67
C ILE A 153 -4.99 0.91 -12.34
N ALA A 154 -4.38 2.03 -11.97
CA ALA A 154 -3.06 2.41 -12.48
C ALA A 154 -1.99 1.38 -12.15
N GLY A 155 -2.02 0.80 -10.93
CA GLY A 155 -1.06 -0.20 -10.48
C GLY A 155 -1.12 -1.53 -11.23
N VAL A 156 -2.30 -1.94 -11.71
CA VAL A 156 -2.49 -3.20 -12.46
C VAL A 156 -2.38 -3.03 -13.96
N THR A 157 -2.27 -1.80 -14.45
CA THR A 157 -2.10 -1.53 -15.88
C THR A 157 -0.74 -2.04 -16.37
N THR A 158 -0.74 -2.76 -17.46
CA THR A 158 0.48 -3.28 -18.07
C THR A 158 1.31 -2.16 -18.68
N GLY A 159 2.41 -1.83 -18.05
CA GLY A 159 3.37 -0.82 -18.52
C GLY A 159 4.78 -1.18 -18.08
N SER A 160 5.77 -0.50 -18.64
CA SER A 160 7.15 -0.62 -18.18
C SER A 160 7.35 0.21 -16.90
N GLY A 161 8.04 -0.37 -15.92
CA GLY A 161 8.38 0.31 -14.68
C GLY A 161 7.48 -0.06 -13.50
N TYR A 162 7.72 0.59 -12.37
CA TYR A 162 7.08 0.27 -11.09
C TYR A 162 6.23 1.41 -10.52
N LEU A 163 6.20 2.54 -11.22
CA LEU A 163 5.39 3.71 -10.89
C LEU A 163 4.47 4.03 -12.06
N HIS A 164 3.18 3.86 -11.86
CA HIS A 164 2.17 4.06 -12.90
C HIS A 164 1.20 5.15 -12.49
N ARG A 165 1.01 6.13 -13.37
CA ARG A 165 0.07 7.23 -13.17
C ARG A 165 -1.27 6.91 -13.80
N PHE A 166 -2.36 7.14 -13.05
CA PHE A 166 -3.71 6.95 -13.55
C PHE A 166 -4.04 7.94 -14.67
N GLU A 167 -4.64 7.40 -15.72
CA GLU A 167 -5.21 8.16 -16.83
C GLU A 167 -6.64 7.66 -17.12
N PRO A 168 -7.59 8.53 -17.46
CA PRO A 168 -8.98 8.13 -17.71
C PRO A 168 -9.15 7.08 -18.80
N THR A 169 -8.24 7.01 -19.77
CA THR A 169 -8.21 5.99 -20.84
C THR A 169 -8.08 4.58 -20.29
N MET A 170 -7.46 4.38 -19.13
CA MET A 170 -7.32 3.09 -18.47
C MET A 170 -8.67 2.47 -18.10
N LEU A 171 -9.67 3.29 -17.77
CA LEU A 171 -11.04 2.82 -17.52
C LEU A 171 -11.70 2.24 -18.76
N ASN A 172 -11.44 2.83 -19.91
CA ASN A 172 -12.01 2.35 -21.20
C ASN A 172 -11.35 1.03 -21.60
N GLU A 173 -10.04 0.92 -21.44
CA GLU A 173 -9.29 -0.32 -21.71
C GLU A 173 -9.81 -1.49 -20.86
N LEU A 174 -10.07 -1.25 -19.56
CA LEU A 174 -10.64 -2.26 -18.67
C LEU A 174 -12.05 -2.68 -19.08
N LYS A 175 -12.88 -1.74 -19.51
CA LYS A 175 -14.24 -2.03 -19.98
C LYS A 175 -14.20 -2.88 -21.26
N GLU A 176 -13.33 -2.54 -22.19
CA GLU A 176 -13.14 -3.30 -23.43
C GLU A 176 -12.66 -4.73 -23.14
N GLN A 177 -11.70 -4.91 -22.22
CA GLN A 177 -11.24 -6.23 -21.80
C GLN A 177 -12.36 -7.06 -21.15
N GLN A 178 -13.20 -6.45 -20.31
CA GLN A 178 -14.33 -7.15 -19.70
C GLN A 178 -15.40 -7.54 -20.73
N GLN A 179 -15.66 -6.70 -21.72
CA GLN A 179 -16.60 -7.01 -22.80
C GLN A 179 -16.11 -8.18 -23.66
N LEU A 180 -14.83 -8.19 -24.05
CA LEU A 180 -14.23 -9.28 -24.80
C LEU A 180 -14.29 -10.62 -24.05
N LEU A 181 -14.10 -10.61 -22.72
CA LEU A 181 -14.23 -11.82 -21.89
C LEU A 181 -15.68 -12.30 -21.81
N GLY A 182 -16.65 -11.38 -21.73
CA GLY A 182 -18.08 -11.71 -21.70
C GLY A 182 -18.63 -12.24 -23.05
N GLU A 183 -17.97 -11.96 -24.16
CA GLU A 183 -18.34 -12.50 -25.48
C GLU A 183 -17.80 -13.91 -25.75
N LEU A 184 -16.90 -14.41 -24.87
CA LEU A 184 -16.29 -15.73 -24.99
C LEU A 184 -17.01 -16.82 -24.16
N GLU A 185 -18.02 -16.45 -23.33
CA GLU A 185 -18.91 -17.36 -22.60
C GLU A 185 -20.22 -17.61 -23.38
#